data_b0ce3d8eb8f1c929687dd55e00953cf0
#
_entry.id   b0ce3d8eb8f1c929687dd55e00953cf0
#
_cell.length_a   1.000
_cell.length_b   1.000
_cell.length_c   1.000
_cell.angle_alpha   90.00
_cell.angle_beta   90.00
_cell.angle_gamma   90.00
#
_symmetry.space_group_name_H-M   'P 1'
#
loop_
_entity.id
_entity.type
_entity.pdbx_description
1 polymer ?
#
loop_
_entity_poly.entity_id
_entity_poly.type
_entity_poly.pdbx_seq_one_letter_code
_entity_poly.pdbx_strand_id
1 'polypeptide(L)'
;MPTYENIRLAIDDRVARITLCRQPLNILNIAMMKEINGALTTLSREILVAIVFDADKECRAFSAGVAVEDHAPEMVYQMLDSFHAIFRSLEQLAKPTIAVVDGPALGGGCELVSACDIVISSERGKFGQPEVKLGVFPPVAALLLPSIIGDKRARELILTGEIIDAVEAGRLRLCNHVVPVAQLEQKLMEVLSKVRELSGSALEFSRRALDLGRHQTLDEALKEVENIYLLELMKSYDATEGVKAFMEKRKPVWRNR
;
A
#
# COMPACT_ATOMS: atom_id res chain seq x y z
N MET A 1 -12.81 -11.83 -14.49
CA MET A 1 -12.21 -10.58 -13.97
C MET A 1 -12.16 -9.57 -15.10
N PRO A 2 -12.24 -8.24 -14.82
CA PRO A 2 -12.03 -7.23 -15.85
C PRO A 2 -10.65 -7.38 -16.50
N THR A 3 -10.56 -7.03 -17.78
CA THR A 3 -9.27 -6.97 -18.50
C THR A 3 -8.78 -5.54 -18.43
N TYR A 4 -7.51 -5.36 -18.06
CA TYR A 4 -6.84 -4.07 -17.95
C TYR A 4 -5.69 -4.01 -18.97
N GLU A 5 -5.34 -2.82 -19.41
CA GLU A 5 -4.25 -2.58 -20.36
C GLU A 5 -2.91 -2.33 -19.65
N ASN A 6 -2.93 -1.54 -18.56
CA ASN A 6 -1.75 -1.04 -17.88
C ASN A 6 -1.43 -1.78 -16.57
N ILE A 7 -2.32 -2.65 -16.12
CA ILE A 7 -2.12 -3.48 -14.93
C ILE A 7 -2.57 -4.91 -15.16
N ARG A 8 -2.10 -5.83 -14.33
CA ARG A 8 -2.69 -7.17 -14.20
C ARG A 8 -3.24 -7.36 -12.80
N LEU A 9 -4.44 -7.91 -12.71
CA LEU A 9 -5.08 -8.30 -11.44
C LEU A 9 -5.15 -9.82 -11.36
N ALA A 10 -4.57 -10.40 -10.32
CA ALA A 10 -4.69 -11.81 -10.00
C ALA A 10 -5.11 -11.96 -8.53
N ILE A 11 -5.91 -13.00 -8.25
CA ILE A 11 -6.27 -13.38 -6.87
C ILE A 11 -5.90 -14.84 -6.69
N ASP A 12 -5.09 -15.12 -5.70
CA ASP A 12 -4.68 -16.46 -5.32
C ASP A 12 -4.65 -16.59 -3.80
N ASP A 13 -5.29 -17.64 -3.28
CA ASP A 13 -5.36 -17.93 -1.85
C ASP A 13 -5.60 -16.68 -0.97
N ARG A 14 -6.66 -15.94 -1.27
CA ARG A 14 -7.10 -14.72 -0.56
C ARG A 14 -6.10 -13.56 -0.62
N VAL A 15 -5.14 -13.59 -1.50
CA VAL A 15 -4.21 -12.50 -1.79
C VAL A 15 -4.50 -11.95 -3.17
N ALA A 16 -4.79 -10.66 -3.26
CA ALA A 16 -4.86 -9.96 -4.53
C ALA A 16 -3.49 -9.40 -4.91
N ARG A 17 -3.10 -9.53 -6.16
CA ARG A 17 -1.86 -8.97 -6.71
C ARG A 17 -2.19 -8.04 -7.86
N ILE A 18 -1.86 -6.77 -7.72
CA ILE A 18 -1.95 -5.74 -8.74
C ILE A 18 -0.55 -5.49 -9.27
N THR A 19 -0.27 -5.99 -10.46
CA THR A 19 1.03 -5.83 -11.11
C THR A 19 0.95 -4.66 -12.08
N LEU A 20 1.80 -3.65 -11.89
CA LEU A 20 1.97 -2.52 -12.80
C LEU A 20 2.72 -2.99 -14.04
N CYS A 21 2.18 -2.79 -15.25
CA CYS A 21 2.76 -3.33 -16.49
C CYS A 21 2.77 -2.34 -17.67
N ARG A 22 2.82 -1.03 -17.39
CA ARG A 22 2.96 0.02 -18.38
C ARG A 22 4.43 0.33 -18.64
N GLN A 23 5.01 -0.38 -19.61
CA GLN A 23 6.41 -0.22 -20.00
C GLN A 23 6.76 1.19 -20.51
N PRO A 24 8.03 1.61 -20.37
CA PRO A 24 9.12 0.93 -19.67
C PRO A 24 9.21 1.26 -18.18
N LEU A 25 8.52 2.30 -17.67
CA LEU A 25 8.75 2.92 -16.36
C LEU A 25 7.52 2.96 -15.45
N ASN A 26 6.43 2.34 -15.84
CA ASN A 26 5.16 2.37 -15.10
C ASN A 26 4.74 3.80 -14.71
N ILE A 27 4.81 4.73 -15.69
CA ILE A 27 4.33 6.10 -15.48
C ILE A 27 2.82 6.04 -15.25
N LEU A 28 2.39 6.54 -14.09
CA LEU A 28 0.99 6.57 -13.68
C LEU A 28 0.27 7.70 -14.44
N ASN A 29 -0.35 7.36 -15.58
CA ASN A 29 -1.26 8.27 -16.26
C ASN A 29 -2.71 8.05 -15.79
N ILE A 30 -3.60 8.96 -16.14
CA ILE A 30 -5.02 8.92 -15.73
C ILE A 30 -5.67 7.56 -16.08
N ALA A 31 -5.34 6.97 -17.24
CA ALA A 31 -5.89 5.67 -17.64
C ALA A 31 -5.47 4.56 -16.67
N MET A 32 -4.18 4.45 -16.35
CA MET A 32 -3.65 3.46 -15.43
C MET A 32 -4.19 3.67 -13.99
N MET A 33 -4.32 4.92 -13.55
CA MET A 33 -4.91 5.24 -12.23
C MET A 33 -6.37 4.78 -12.16
N LYS A 34 -7.16 4.98 -13.23
CA LYS A 34 -8.53 4.49 -13.31
C LYS A 34 -8.61 2.96 -13.30
N GLU A 35 -7.67 2.29 -13.96
CA GLU A 35 -7.59 0.83 -13.91
C GLU A 35 -7.27 0.32 -12.51
N ILE A 36 -6.33 0.95 -11.78
CA ILE A 36 -6.03 0.62 -10.39
C ILE A 36 -7.30 0.82 -9.52
N ASN A 37 -8.01 1.94 -9.66
CA ASN A 37 -9.26 2.18 -8.94
C ASN A 37 -10.35 1.15 -9.29
N GLY A 38 -10.46 0.77 -10.55
CA GLY A 38 -11.38 -0.29 -11.00
C GLY A 38 -11.04 -1.66 -10.39
N ALA A 39 -9.74 -1.98 -10.29
CA ALA A 39 -9.27 -3.19 -9.62
C ALA A 39 -9.61 -3.15 -8.13
N LEU A 40 -9.31 -2.06 -7.41
CA LEU A 40 -9.65 -1.90 -5.99
C LEU A 40 -11.16 -1.98 -5.75
N THR A 41 -11.98 -1.41 -6.62
CA THR A 41 -13.45 -1.54 -6.57
C THR A 41 -13.89 -3.00 -6.74
N THR A 42 -13.26 -3.75 -7.63
CA THR A 42 -13.53 -5.20 -7.78
C THR A 42 -13.16 -5.96 -6.51
N LEU A 43 -12.01 -5.63 -5.91
CA LEU A 43 -11.50 -6.28 -4.70
C LEU A 43 -12.35 -6.03 -3.45
N SER A 44 -13.18 -4.98 -3.42
CA SER A 44 -14.08 -4.71 -2.29
C SER A 44 -15.12 -5.80 -2.05
N ARG A 45 -15.36 -6.65 -3.05
CA ARG A 45 -16.33 -7.77 -3.00
C ARG A 45 -15.67 -9.12 -2.69
N GLU A 46 -14.34 -9.13 -2.57
CA GLU A 46 -13.56 -10.35 -2.40
C GLU A 46 -13.15 -10.55 -0.94
N ILE A 47 -13.06 -11.82 -0.55
CA ILE A 47 -12.51 -12.18 0.76
C ILE A 47 -10.99 -12.21 0.66
N LEU A 48 -10.34 -11.18 1.17
CA LEU A 48 -8.89 -11.00 1.08
C LEU A 48 -8.25 -10.89 2.46
N VAL A 49 -7.00 -11.32 2.54
CA VAL A 49 -6.09 -11.13 3.68
C VAL A 49 -4.96 -10.15 3.37
N ALA A 50 -4.68 -9.90 2.08
CA ALA A 50 -3.71 -8.87 1.67
C ALA A 50 -3.92 -8.44 0.21
N ILE A 51 -3.43 -7.24 -0.12
CA ILE A 51 -3.28 -6.70 -1.46
C ILE A 51 -1.80 -6.44 -1.70
N VAL A 52 -1.24 -7.00 -2.78
CA VAL A 52 0.16 -6.81 -3.17
C VAL A 52 0.21 -5.89 -4.39
N PHE A 53 1.06 -4.87 -4.34
CA PHE A 53 1.46 -4.07 -5.48
C PHE A 53 2.87 -4.44 -5.90
N ASP A 54 3.07 -4.74 -7.16
CA ASP A 54 4.38 -4.97 -7.74
C ASP A 54 4.46 -4.43 -9.18
N ALA A 55 5.59 -4.61 -9.82
CA ALA A 55 5.80 -4.23 -11.21
C ALA A 55 6.15 -5.47 -12.05
N ASP A 56 5.74 -5.44 -13.32
CA ASP A 56 6.15 -6.44 -14.30
C ASP A 56 7.67 -6.45 -14.45
N LYS A 57 8.25 -7.65 -14.61
CA LYS A 57 9.70 -7.86 -14.74
C LYS A 57 10.32 -7.18 -15.96
N GLU A 58 9.50 -6.89 -16.97
CA GLU A 58 9.94 -6.17 -18.17
C GLU A 58 9.98 -4.65 -17.95
N CYS A 59 9.39 -4.16 -16.87
CA CYS A 59 9.48 -2.76 -16.48
C CYS A 59 10.80 -2.50 -15.75
N ARG A 60 11.39 -1.31 -16.02
CA ARG A 60 12.66 -0.87 -15.40
C ARG A 60 12.47 -0.15 -14.08
N ALA A 61 11.23 0.07 -13.67
CA ALA A 61 10.85 0.77 -12.45
C ALA A 61 9.59 0.15 -11.85
N PHE A 62 9.46 0.23 -10.54
CA PHE A 62 8.17 0.05 -9.90
C PHE A 62 7.18 1.09 -10.44
N SER A 63 7.52 2.37 -10.33
CA SER A 63 6.90 3.48 -11.06
C SER A 63 7.80 4.72 -11.01
N ALA A 64 7.95 5.41 -12.13
CA ALA A 64 8.69 6.67 -12.20
C ALA A 64 7.84 7.90 -11.84
N GLY A 65 6.60 7.71 -11.38
CA GLY A 65 5.70 8.76 -10.94
C GLY A 65 4.54 9.01 -11.88
N VAL A 66 3.82 10.10 -11.63
CA VAL A 66 2.67 10.54 -12.43
C VAL A 66 3.14 11.13 -13.76
N ALA A 67 2.34 10.94 -14.81
CA ALA A 67 2.63 11.52 -16.13
C ALA A 67 2.72 13.06 -16.06
N VAL A 68 3.81 13.62 -16.59
CA VAL A 68 4.04 15.08 -16.56
C VAL A 68 2.96 15.80 -17.37
N GLU A 69 2.52 15.20 -18.45
CA GLU A 69 1.47 15.74 -19.34
C GLU A 69 0.13 15.89 -18.60
N ASP A 70 -0.17 15.02 -17.65
CA ASP A 70 -1.40 15.05 -16.86
C ASP A 70 -1.42 16.21 -15.83
N HIS A 71 -0.28 16.91 -15.63
CA HIS A 71 -0.20 18.13 -14.82
C HIS A 71 -0.61 19.40 -15.58
N ALA A 72 -0.95 19.29 -16.87
CA ALA A 72 -1.48 20.42 -17.63
C ALA A 72 -2.75 20.97 -16.98
N PRO A 73 -3.01 22.31 -17.07
CA PRO A 73 -4.16 22.92 -16.40
C PRO A 73 -5.52 22.27 -16.72
N GLU A 74 -5.66 21.71 -17.91
CA GLU A 74 -6.89 21.05 -18.38
C GLU A 74 -7.08 19.66 -17.77
N MET A 75 -5.98 18.99 -17.35
CA MET A 75 -5.97 17.61 -16.91
C MET A 75 -5.77 17.46 -15.40
N VAL A 76 -5.16 18.45 -14.74
CA VAL A 76 -4.67 18.36 -13.36
C VAL A 76 -5.77 17.97 -12.37
N TYR A 77 -6.99 18.47 -12.51
CA TYR A 77 -8.11 18.11 -11.64
C TYR A 77 -8.47 16.62 -11.76
N GLN A 78 -8.56 16.12 -13.00
CA GLN A 78 -8.86 14.71 -13.26
C GLN A 78 -7.71 13.81 -12.81
N MET A 79 -6.48 14.24 -12.99
CA MET A 79 -5.28 13.53 -12.55
C MET A 79 -5.27 13.39 -11.02
N LEU A 80 -5.42 14.51 -10.29
CA LEU A 80 -5.46 14.49 -8.82
C LEU A 80 -6.62 13.64 -8.28
N ASP A 81 -7.82 13.79 -8.86
CA ASP A 81 -8.97 12.99 -8.43
C ASP A 81 -8.72 11.49 -8.65
N SER A 82 -8.24 11.11 -9.85
CA SER A 82 -7.94 9.71 -10.19
C SER A 82 -6.83 9.14 -9.32
N PHE A 83 -5.79 9.93 -9.01
CA PHE A 83 -4.68 9.51 -8.19
C PHE A 83 -5.06 9.39 -6.71
N HIS A 84 -5.71 10.40 -6.15
CA HIS A 84 -6.12 10.40 -4.75
C HIS A 84 -7.21 9.37 -4.46
N ALA A 85 -8.04 9.01 -5.45
CA ALA A 85 -9.02 7.94 -5.32
C ALA A 85 -8.38 6.59 -4.97
N ILE A 86 -7.14 6.31 -5.44
CA ILE A 86 -6.41 5.10 -5.09
C ILE A 86 -6.24 5.00 -3.57
N PHE A 87 -5.76 6.06 -2.95
CA PHE A 87 -5.49 6.10 -1.50
C PHE A 87 -6.77 6.00 -0.68
N ARG A 88 -7.83 6.73 -1.09
CA ARG A 88 -9.15 6.62 -0.46
C ARG A 88 -9.71 5.19 -0.55
N SER A 89 -9.53 4.55 -1.70
CA SER A 89 -9.97 3.15 -1.88
C SER A 89 -9.18 2.18 -1.00
N LEU A 90 -7.86 2.36 -0.86
CA LEU A 90 -7.02 1.55 0.03
C LEU A 90 -7.41 1.72 1.50
N GLU A 91 -7.73 2.94 1.92
CA GLU A 91 -8.22 3.24 3.26
C GLU A 91 -9.58 2.57 3.52
N GLN A 92 -10.52 2.71 2.58
CA GLN A 92 -11.86 2.11 2.69
C GLN A 92 -11.85 0.58 2.69
N LEU A 93 -11.00 -0.03 1.87
CA LEU A 93 -10.83 -1.49 1.83
C LEU A 93 -10.23 -2.03 3.12
N ALA A 94 -9.40 -1.25 3.77
CA ALA A 94 -8.72 -1.57 5.02
C ALA A 94 -8.02 -2.95 5.05
N LYS A 95 -7.70 -3.53 3.88
CA LYS A 95 -6.93 -4.78 3.79
C LYS A 95 -5.45 -4.48 3.92
N PRO A 96 -4.65 -5.33 4.58
CA PRO A 96 -3.20 -5.22 4.58
C PRO A 96 -2.64 -5.06 3.18
N THR A 97 -1.77 -4.07 2.98
CA THR A 97 -1.16 -3.74 1.69
C THR A 97 0.34 -3.97 1.71
N ILE A 98 0.87 -4.58 0.66
CA ILE A 98 2.29 -4.91 0.54
C ILE A 98 2.81 -4.35 -0.79
N ALA A 99 3.84 -3.51 -0.76
CA ALA A 99 4.56 -3.11 -1.95
C ALA A 99 5.81 -3.96 -2.13
N VAL A 100 5.99 -4.51 -3.34
CA VAL A 100 7.21 -5.25 -3.74
C VAL A 100 7.93 -4.43 -4.78
N VAL A 101 9.05 -3.84 -4.40
CA VAL A 101 9.74 -2.82 -5.20
C VAL A 101 11.06 -3.34 -5.73
N ASP A 102 11.15 -3.47 -7.06
CA ASP A 102 12.40 -3.79 -7.75
C ASP A 102 12.74 -2.68 -8.75
N GLY A 103 13.64 -1.79 -8.33
CA GLY A 103 14.00 -0.58 -9.10
C GLY A 103 13.37 0.71 -8.55
N PRO A 104 13.35 1.79 -9.36
CA PRO A 104 12.87 3.10 -8.92
C PRO A 104 11.37 3.13 -8.58
N ALA A 105 11.03 3.74 -7.46
CA ALA A 105 9.70 4.18 -7.05
C ALA A 105 9.80 5.68 -6.74
N LEU A 106 9.42 6.54 -7.69
CA LEU A 106 9.63 7.99 -7.61
C LEU A 106 8.28 8.73 -7.70
N GLY A 107 8.21 9.89 -7.06
CA GLY A 107 7.01 10.72 -7.08
C GLY A 107 5.77 9.93 -6.70
N GLY A 108 4.71 9.98 -7.51
CA GLY A 108 3.49 9.20 -7.29
C GLY A 108 3.72 7.69 -7.08
N GLY A 109 4.78 7.12 -7.66
CA GLY A 109 5.18 5.73 -7.39
C GLY A 109 5.69 5.55 -5.95
N CYS A 110 6.46 6.50 -5.43
CA CYS A 110 6.91 6.51 -4.05
C CYS A 110 5.75 6.82 -3.07
N GLU A 111 4.78 7.65 -3.48
CA GLU A 111 3.56 7.90 -2.72
C GLU A 111 2.72 6.62 -2.56
N LEU A 112 2.55 5.85 -3.65
CA LEU A 112 1.85 4.56 -3.60
C LEU A 112 2.55 3.56 -2.67
N VAL A 113 3.90 3.48 -2.74
CA VAL A 113 4.70 2.65 -1.83
C VAL A 113 4.54 3.10 -0.38
N SER A 114 4.57 4.42 -0.13
CA SER A 114 4.44 4.99 1.21
C SER A 114 3.07 4.74 1.85
N ALA A 115 2.03 4.54 1.03
CA ALA A 115 0.69 4.21 1.49
C ALA A 115 0.50 2.71 1.79
N CYS A 116 1.45 1.86 1.41
CA CYS A 116 1.41 0.44 1.75
C CYS A 116 1.87 0.19 3.19
N ASP A 117 1.25 -0.81 3.84
CA ASP A 117 1.55 -1.17 5.24
C ASP A 117 2.92 -1.86 5.37
N ILE A 118 3.32 -2.63 4.36
CA ILE A 118 4.59 -3.35 4.34
C ILE A 118 5.29 -3.11 3.00
N VAL A 119 6.55 -2.71 3.05
CA VAL A 119 7.38 -2.48 1.87
C VAL A 119 8.56 -3.44 1.85
N ILE A 120 8.64 -4.24 0.79
CA ILE A 120 9.74 -5.15 0.52
C ILE A 120 10.46 -4.64 -0.73
N SER A 121 11.71 -4.22 -0.57
CA SER A 121 12.52 -3.69 -1.68
C SER A 121 13.68 -4.61 -2.01
N SER A 122 14.05 -4.67 -3.29
CA SER A 122 15.36 -5.14 -3.65
C SER A 122 16.42 -4.08 -3.35
N GLU A 123 17.71 -4.48 -3.37
CA GLU A 123 18.84 -3.55 -3.28
C GLU A 123 18.90 -2.53 -4.43
N ARG A 124 18.16 -2.77 -5.52
CA ARG A 124 18.06 -1.83 -6.66
C ARG A 124 17.03 -0.73 -6.45
N GLY A 125 16.22 -0.83 -5.39
CA GLY A 125 15.19 0.16 -5.07
C GLY A 125 15.77 1.57 -4.93
N LYS A 126 15.04 2.54 -5.47
CA LYS A 126 15.34 3.97 -5.31
C LYS A 126 14.04 4.69 -4.98
N PHE A 127 14.07 5.59 -4.03
CA PHE A 127 12.88 6.27 -3.51
C PHE A 127 13.13 7.78 -3.47
N GLY A 128 12.11 8.58 -3.78
CA GLY A 128 12.24 10.04 -3.73
C GLY A 128 11.02 10.75 -4.27
N GLN A 129 10.98 12.05 -4.00
CA GLN A 129 9.87 12.94 -4.37
C GLN A 129 10.42 14.10 -5.23
N PRO A 130 10.68 13.88 -6.54
CA PRO A 130 11.32 14.87 -7.38
C PRO A 130 10.39 15.98 -7.88
N GLU A 131 9.12 16.02 -7.49
CA GLU A 131 8.06 16.91 -7.99
C GLU A 131 8.45 18.39 -7.89
N VAL A 132 9.18 18.78 -6.85
CA VAL A 132 9.64 20.18 -6.68
C VAL A 132 10.54 20.65 -7.83
N LYS A 133 11.22 19.73 -8.53
CA LYS A 133 12.03 20.06 -9.72
C LYS A 133 11.16 20.40 -10.93
N LEU A 134 9.88 20.05 -10.90
CA LEU A 134 8.87 20.40 -11.90
C LEU A 134 8.01 21.60 -11.46
N GLY A 135 8.29 22.20 -10.30
CA GLY A 135 7.52 23.32 -9.75
C GLY A 135 6.21 22.93 -9.09
N VAL A 136 6.00 21.64 -8.78
CA VAL A 136 4.85 21.12 -8.03
C VAL A 136 5.30 20.39 -6.77
N PHE A 137 4.39 19.88 -5.97
CA PHE A 137 4.73 19.14 -4.74
C PHE A 137 3.94 17.82 -4.68
N PRO A 138 4.43 16.79 -3.96
CA PRO A 138 3.77 15.49 -3.80
C PRO A 138 2.73 15.55 -2.66
N PRO A 139 1.40 15.62 -2.97
CA PRO A 139 0.38 15.85 -1.94
C PRO A 139 0.27 14.73 -0.91
N VAL A 140 0.34 13.49 -1.34
CA VAL A 140 0.19 12.31 -0.47
C VAL A 140 1.46 12.09 0.36
N ALA A 141 2.65 12.24 -0.26
CA ALA A 141 3.91 12.12 0.46
C ALA A 141 4.07 13.20 1.54
N ALA A 142 3.59 14.42 1.29
CA ALA A 142 3.60 15.50 2.28
C ALA A 142 2.80 15.14 3.56
N LEU A 143 1.77 14.29 3.42
CA LEU A 143 0.96 13.82 4.55
C LEU A 143 1.56 12.55 5.20
N LEU A 144 2.09 11.61 4.42
CA LEU A 144 2.49 10.31 4.93
C LEU A 144 3.95 10.25 5.40
N LEU A 145 4.90 10.79 4.64
CA LEU A 145 6.33 10.65 4.93
C LEU A 145 6.74 11.18 6.32
N PRO A 146 6.23 12.31 6.83
CA PRO A 146 6.61 12.78 8.16
C PRO A 146 6.37 11.75 9.26
N SER A 147 5.29 10.98 9.19
CA SER A 147 4.98 9.93 10.18
C SER A 147 5.80 8.67 9.99
N ILE A 148 6.31 8.40 8.77
CA ILE A 148 7.06 7.18 8.42
C ILE A 148 8.56 7.36 8.71
N ILE A 149 9.16 8.45 8.20
CA ILE A 149 10.62 8.66 8.25
C ILE A 149 11.04 9.83 9.16
N GLY A 150 10.08 10.44 9.85
CA GLY A 150 10.28 11.59 10.71
C GLY A 150 10.28 12.92 9.94
N ASP A 151 9.78 13.98 10.62
CA ASP A 151 9.49 15.29 10.01
C ASP A 151 10.72 15.89 9.27
N LYS A 152 11.90 15.87 9.91
CA LYS A 152 13.09 16.50 9.32
C LYS A 152 13.54 15.82 8.03
N ARG A 153 13.57 14.49 8.01
CA ARG A 153 14.01 13.75 6.81
C ARG A 153 12.97 13.82 5.69
N ALA A 154 11.68 13.78 6.04
CA ALA A 154 10.61 13.97 5.07
C ALA A 154 10.69 15.34 4.38
N ARG A 155 10.89 16.43 5.16
CA ARG A 155 11.09 17.77 4.62
C ARG A 155 12.31 17.86 3.70
N GLU A 156 13.43 17.28 4.11
CA GLU A 156 14.65 17.29 3.30
C GLU A 156 14.41 16.59 1.95
N LEU A 157 13.85 15.37 1.95
CA LEU A 157 13.56 14.63 0.71
C LEU A 157 12.58 15.39 -0.21
N ILE A 158 11.49 15.93 0.35
CA ILE A 158 10.48 16.62 -0.45
C ILE A 158 11.00 17.96 -0.97
N LEU A 159 11.67 18.77 -0.12
CA LEU A 159 12.07 20.13 -0.50
C LEU A 159 13.31 20.15 -1.41
N THR A 160 14.14 19.10 -1.39
CA THR A 160 15.31 19.00 -2.27
C THR A 160 15.04 18.16 -3.52
N GLY A 161 14.00 17.31 -3.49
CA GLY A 161 13.75 16.32 -4.55
C GLY A 161 14.89 15.29 -4.63
N GLU A 162 15.55 14.99 -3.50
CA GLU A 162 16.60 13.97 -3.40
C GLU A 162 16.02 12.57 -3.67
N ILE A 163 16.87 11.70 -4.22
CA ILE A 163 16.56 10.28 -4.41
C ILE A 163 17.52 9.49 -3.53
N ILE A 164 16.97 8.62 -2.68
CA ILE A 164 17.72 7.73 -1.79
C ILE A 164 17.69 6.29 -2.34
N ASP A 165 18.70 5.51 -1.96
CA ASP A 165 18.75 4.09 -2.28
C ASP A 165 17.93 3.24 -1.28
N ALA A 166 17.81 1.94 -1.57
CA ALA A 166 17.07 1.01 -0.74
C ALA A 166 17.65 0.86 0.66
N VAL A 167 18.97 0.96 0.84
CA VAL A 167 19.64 0.83 2.13
C VAL A 167 19.25 1.98 3.05
N GLU A 168 19.32 3.21 2.52
CA GLU A 168 18.88 4.40 3.25
C GLU A 168 17.36 4.36 3.51
N ALA A 169 16.55 3.94 2.53
CA ALA A 169 15.10 3.76 2.72
C ALA A 169 14.79 2.76 3.84
N GLY A 170 15.55 1.67 3.93
CA GLY A 170 15.45 0.71 5.03
C GLY A 170 15.86 1.32 6.38
N ARG A 171 16.97 2.08 6.42
CA ARG A 171 17.42 2.79 7.62
C ARG A 171 16.38 3.78 8.13
N LEU A 172 15.69 4.46 7.23
CA LEU A 172 14.63 5.42 7.51
C LEU A 172 13.28 4.75 7.82
N ARG A 173 13.16 3.44 7.71
CA ARG A 173 11.93 2.66 7.90
C ARG A 173 10.85 2.92 6.84
N LEU A 174 11.21 3.48 5.69
CA LEU A 174 10.35 3.51 4.51
C LEU A 174 10.18 2.10 3.93
N CYS A 175 11.23 1.28 3.99
CA CYS A 175 11.19 -0.14 3.66
C CYS A 175 11.29 -0.99 4.91
N ASN A 176 10.38 -1.97 5.06
CA ASN A 176 10.45 -2.97 6.15
C ASN A 176 11.54 -4.00 5.91
N HIS A 177 11.77 -4.35 4.63
CA HIS A 177 12.78 -5.32 4.23
C HIS A 177 13.51 -4.85 2.98
N VAL A 178 14.85 -4.98 3.00
CA VAL A 178 15.71 -4.79 1.83
C VAL A 178 16.48 -6.07 1.62
N VAL A 179 16.33 -6.68 0.44
CA VAL A 179 16.88 -8.00 0.15
C VAL A 179 17.53 -8.03 -1.25
N PRO A 180 18.42 -8.99 -1.55
CA PRO A 180 18.87 -9.21 -2.92
C PRO A 180 17.70 -9.49 -3.86
N VAL A 181 17.81 -9.05 -5.14
CA VAL A 181 16.76 -9.26 -6.16
C VAL A 181 16.28 -10.72 -6.19
N ALA A 182 17.21 -11.67 -6.14
CA ALA A 182 16.89 -13.09 -6.17
C ALA A 182 16.04 -13.58 -4.97
N GLN A 183 15.99 -12.83 -3.89
CA GLN A 183 15.24 -13.16 -2.66
C GLN A 183 13.92 -12.40 -2.52
N LEU A 184 13.59 -11.51 -3.46
CA LEU A 184 12.44 -10.62 -3.34
C LEU A 184 11.13 -11.39 -3.23
N GLU A 185 10.89 -12.35 -4.13
CA GLU A 185 9.67 -13.18 -4.09
C GLU A 185 9.66 -14.11 -2.86
N GLN A 186 10.81 -14.66 -2.47
CA GLN A 186 10.91 -15.47 -1.25
C GLN A 186 10.50 -14.65 -0.01
N LYS A 187 10.97 -13.41 0.09
CA LYS A 187 10.61 -12.53 1.22
C LYS A 187 9.11 -12.18 1.21
N LEU A 188 8.53 -11.94 0.04
CA LEU A 188 7.08 -11.76 -0.08
C LEU A 188 6.34 -12.99 0.43
N MET A 189 6.73 -14.20 0.01
CA MET A 189 6.08 -15.43 0.45
C MET A 189 6.22 -15.69 1.95
N GLU A 190 7.35 -15.31 2.58
CA GLU A 190 7.51 -15.36 4.04
C GLU A 190 6.53 -14.42 4.78
N VAL A 191 6.30 -13.23 4.24
CA VAL A 191 5.32 -12.29 4.82
C VAL A 191 3.90 -12.82 4.61
N LEU A 192 3.57 -13.23 3.39
CA LEU A 192 2.24 -13.73 3.05
C LEU A 192 1.88 -15.00 3.82
N SER A 193 2.83 -15.90 4.08
CA SER A 193 2.56 -17.12 4.88
C SER A 193 2.04 -16.78 6.28
N LYS A 194 2.59 -15.75 6.91
CA LYS A 194 2.14 -15.28 8.23
C LYS A 194 0.73 -14.67 8.17
N VAL A 195 0.46 -13.84 7.16
CA VAL A 195 -0.83 -13.16 6.99
C VAL A 195 -1.94 -14.15 6.63
N ARG A 196 -1.63 -15.16 5.80
CA ARG A 196 -2.59 -16.20 5.39
C ARG A 196 -3.10 -17.08 6.53
N GLU A 197 -2.32 -17.23 7.59
CA GLU A 197 -2.73 -17.99 8.79
C GLU A 197 -3.74 -17.22 9.69
N LEU A 198 -3.94 -15.94 9.43
CA LEU A 198 -4.74 -15.04 10.26
C LEU A 198 -6.16 -14.86 9.70
N SER A 199 -7.07 -14.39 10.57
CA SER A 199 -8.40 -13.96 10.17
C SER A 199 -8.34 -12.67 9.37
N GLY A 200 -8.92 -12.66 8.16
CA GLY A 200 -9.00 -11.47 7.32
C GLY A 200 -9.79 -10.33 7.95
N SER A 201 -10.85 -10.65 8.71
CA SER A 201 -11.60 -9.63 9.46
C SER A 201 -10.77 -9.04 10.60
N ALA A 202 -10.04 -9.85 11.36
CA ALA A 202 -9.16 -9.34 12.41
C ALA A 202 -8.05 -8.44 11.85
N LEU A 203 -7.48 -8.79 10.69
CA LEU A 203 -6.49 -7.95 9.99
C LEU A 203 -7.10 -6.61 9.54
N GLU A 204 -8.31 -6.64 8.96
CA GLU A 204 -9.03 -5.45 8.53
C GLU A 204 -9.30 -4.50 9.70
N PHE A 205 -9.89 -5.00 10.79
CA PHE A 205 -10.16 -4.18 11.96
C PHE A 205 -8.88 -3.66 12.63
N SER A 206 -7.81 -4.46 12.66
CA SER A 206 -6.52 -4.01 13.16
C SER A 206 -5.95 -2.86 12.34
N ARG A 207 -6.04 -2.94 11.00
CA ARG A 207 -5.58 -1.86 10.12
C ARG A 207 -6.41 -0.58 10.32
N ARG A 208 -7.74 -0.69 10.38
CA ARG A 208 -8.63 0.46 10.69
C ARG A 208 -8.25 1.12 12.02
N ALA A 209 -7.99 0.32 13.05
CA ALA A 209 -7.59 0.85 14.36
C ALA A 209 -6.21 1.56 14.31
N LEU A 210 -5.26 1.04 13.54
CA LEU A 210 -3.95 1.68 13.35
C LEU A 210 -4.05 3.04 12.65
N ASP A 211 -4.96 3.18 11.69
CA ASP A 211 -5.15 4.43 10.95
C ASP A 211 -5.79 5.53 11.81
N LEU A 212 -6.70 5.20 12.72
CA LEU A 212 -7.32 6.16 13.65
C LEU A 212 -6.31 6.90 14.53
N GLY A 213 -5.27 6.23 14.98
CA GLY A 213 -4.25 6.80 15.87
C GLY A 213 -3.36 7.89 15.22
N ARG A 214 -3.46 8.09 13.90
CA ARG A 214 -2.55 9.02 13.19
C ARG A 214 -2.91 10.50 13.36
N HIS A 215 -4.18 10.83 13.60
CA HIS A 215 -4.68 12.20 13.49
C HIS A 215 -5.49 12.67 14.71
N GLN A 216 -5.61 11.86 15.75
CA GLN A 216 -6.42 12.12 16.93
C GLN A 216 -5.58 12.06 18.20
N THR A 217 -6.10 12.65 19.29
CA THR A 217 -5.54 12.40 20.61
C THR A 217 -5.79 10.95 21.03
N LEU A 218 -4.97 10.41 21.94
CA LEU A 218 -5.12 9.04 22.42
C LEU A 218 -6.53 8.75 22.96
N ASP A 219 -7.12 9.68 23.72
CA ASP A 219 -8.46 9.50 24.32
C ASP A 219 -9.57 9.45 23.25
N GLU A 220 -9.49 10.30 22.22
CA GLU A 220 -10.44 10.32 21.11
C GLU A 220 -10.32 9.04 20.27
N ALA A 221 -9.08 8.69 19.85
CA ALA A 221 -8.82 7.50 19.07
C ALA A 221 -9.21 6.22 19.82
N LEU A 222 -8.95 6.16 21.14
CA LEU A 222 -9.25 4.97 21.96
C LEU A 222 -10.74 4.68 22.01
N LYS A 223 -11.59 5.71 22.11
CA LYS A 223 -13.06 5.54 22.08
C LYS A 223 -13.54 4.94 20.76
N GLU A 224 -12.98 5.39 19.64
CA GLU A 224 -13.33 4.85 18.33
C GLU A 224 -12.81 3.43 18.15
N VAL A 225 -11.57 3.14 18.59
CA VAL A 225 -11.01 1.79 18.57
C VAL A 225 -11.81 0.82 19.44
N GLU A 226 -12.27 1.24 20.63
CA GLU A 226 -13.16 0.46 21.49
C GLU A 226 -14.49 0.16 20.78
N ASN A 227 -15.06 1.13 20.06
CA ASN A 227 -16.28 0.90 19.28
C ASN A 227 -16.06 -0.13 18.16
N ILE A 228 -14.97 -0.01 17.40
CA ILE A 228 -14.59 -1.02 16.39
C ILE A 228 -14.45 -2.40 17.04
N TYR A 229 -13.75 -2.48 18.17
CA TYR A 229 -13.50 -3.74 18.85
C TYR A 229 -14.81 -4.38 19.36
N LEU A 230 -15.61 -3.61 20.11
CA LEU A 230 -16.80 -4.13 20.80
C LEU A 230 -18.02 -4.30 19.87
N LEU A 231 -18.22 -3.34 18.95
CA LEU A 231 -19.45 -3.27 18.16
C LEU A 231 -19.32 -3.94 16.78
N GLU A 232 -18.10 -4.12 16.29
CA GLU A 232 -17.85 -4.73 14.98
C GLU A 232 -17.05 -6.03 15.11
N LEU A 233 -15.79 -5.99 15.57
CA LEU A 233 -14.91 -7.17 15.65
C LEU A 233 -15.53 -8.30 16.49
N MET A 234 -15.98 -8.00 17.73
CA MET A 234 -16.53 -9.02 18.63
C MET A 234 -17.85 -9.64 18.16
N LYS A 235 -18.51 -9.04 17.15
CA LYS A 235 -19.67 -9.62 16.49
C LYS A 235 -19.31 -10.53 15.32
N SER A 236 -18.05 -10.53 14.90
CA SER A 236 -17.58 -11.38 13.81
C SER A 236 -17.52 -12.86 14.24
N TYR A 237 -17.73 -13.75 13.28
CA TYR A 237 -17.54 -15.18 13.51
C TYR A 237 -16.11 -15.48 13.96
N ASP A 238 -15.14 -14.86 13.31
CA ASP A 238 -13.72 -15.15 13.51
C ASP A 238 -13.21 -14.75 14.89
N ALA A 239 -13.71 -13.66 15.48
CA ALA A 239 -13.37 -13.29 16.85
C ALA A 239 -13.80 -14.35 17.86
N THR A 240 -15.04 -14.85 17.73
CA THR A 240 -15.56 -15.92 18.58
C THR A 240 -14.83 -17.25 18.36
N GLU A 241 -14.57 -17.59 17.09
CA GLU A 241 -13.84 -18.81 16.72
C GLU A 241 -12.40 -18.78 17.24
N GLY A 242 -11.72 -17.66 17.12
CA GLY A 242 -10.33 -17.51 17.57
C GLY A 242 -10.17 -17.74 19.06
N VAL A 243 -11.02 -17.10 19.88
CA VAL A 243 -11.03 -17.27 21.33
C VAL A 243 -11.36 -18.72 21.70
N LYS A 244 -12.40 -19.30 21.09
CA LYS A 244 -12.80 -20.67 21.33
C LYS A 244 -11.70 -21.68 20.96
N ALA A 245 -11.13 -21.57 19.77
CA ALA A 245 -10.05 -22.44 19.30
C ALA A 245 -8.83 -22.38 20.21
N PHE A 246 -8.46 -21.18 20.69
CA PHE A 246 -7.37 -21.02 21.66
C PHE A 246 -7.64 -21.74 22.98
N MET A 247 -8.85 -21.60 23.54
CA MET A 247 -9.26 -22.28 24.78
C MET A 247 -9.27 -23.81 24.62
N GLU A 248 -9.69 -24.28 23.44
CA GLU A 248 -9.75 -25.71 23.09
C GLU A 248 -8.40 -26.26 22.60
N LYS A 249 -7.35 -25.45 22.52
CA LYS A 249 -6.00 -25.81 22.02
C LYS A 249 -6.02 -26.46 20.63
N ARG A 250 -6.86 -25.96 19.73
CA ARG A 250 -6.95 -26.39 18.33
C ARG A 250 -6.65 -25.23 17.37
N LYS A 251 -6.40 -25.54 16.11
CA LYS A 251 -6.31 -24.50 15.07
C LYS A 251 -7.69 -23.89 14.81
N PRO A 252 -7.77 -22.56 14.66
CA PRO A 252 -9.01 -21.88 14.28
C PRO A 252 -9.37 -22.16 12.81
N VAL A 253 -10.66 -22.04 12.49
CA VAL A 253 -11.20 -22.15 11.13
C VAL A 253 -11.81 -20.81 10.75
N TRP A 254 -11.02 -19.98 10.07
CA TRP A 254 -11.44 -18.64 9.70
C TRP A 254 -12.48 -18.62 8.59
N ARG A 255 -13.49 -17.78 8.73
CA ARG A 255 -14.51 -17.50 7.70
C ARG A 255 -14.34 -16.09 7.11
N ASN A 256 -13.48 -15.27 7.70
CA ASN A 256 -13.16 -13.90 7.32
C ASN A 256 -14.41 -12.97 7.31
N ARG A 257 -15.28 -13.14 8.26
CA ARG A 257 -16.54 -12.41 8.43
C ARG A 257 -16.99 -12.37 9.89
#